data_d6cf1fb88e82a78ab77e56593c5bf517
#
_entry.id   d6cf1fb88e82a78ab77e56593c5bf517
#
_cell.length_a   1.000
_cell.length_b   1.000
_cell.length_c   1.000
_cell.angle_alpha   90.00
_cell.angle_beta   90.00
_cell.angle_gamma   90.00
#
_symmetry.space_group_name_H-M   'P 1'
#
loop_
_entity.id
_entity.type
_entity.pdbx_description
1 polymer ?
#
loop_
_entity_poly.entity_id
_entity_poly.type
_entity_poly.pdbx_seq_one_letter_code
_entity_poly.pdbx_strand_id
1 'polypeptide(L)'
;RADTVIHLAGVLSAKGEADPLSSWDINVCGSCTALEAAREKGAAFFFPSSIAAFGPTTPAKNTPQDTLQRPTTIYGVAKVTMELLCDYYHKKFGMDTRGLRFPGLISYEALPGGGTTDYAVHIYYDAVKKGSYTSFIAEGTYMDMMYMPDALAAVVKLMEADPSKLVHRNAFNISAMSFEPEQIAASIRKFMPEFTMDYDVDPLRQGIAESWPDSLDCTAAREEWGFTPEYDLDRMTADMLNRLKEK
;
A
#
# COMPACT_ATOMS: atom_id res chain seq x y z
N ARG A 1 -20.66 8.38 19.65
CA ARG A 1 -19.28 8.81 19.89
C ARG A 1 -18.36 7.81 19.18
N ALA A 2 -17.49 8.26 18.28
CA ALA A 2 -16.48 7.41 17.67
C ALA A 2 -15.26 7.35 18.61
N ASP A 3 -14.72 6.16 18.83
CA ASP A 3 -13.53 5.97 19.66
C ASP A 3 -12.26 5.81 18.79
N THR A 4 -12.46 5.59 17.48
CA THR A 4 -11.39 5.46 16.48
C THR A 4 -11.80 6.12 15.18
N VAL A 5 -10.88 6.84 14.54
CA VAL A 5 -11.01 7.40 13.20
C VAL A 5 -10.05 6.67 12.27
N ILE A 6 -10.56 6.02 11.24
CA ILE A 6 -9.78 5.41 10.17
C ILE A 6 -9.89 6.33 8.96
N HIS A 7 -8.83 7.08 8.67
CA HIS A 7 -8.83 8.10 7.62
C HIS A 7 -8.32 7.52 6.29
N LEU A 8 -9.25 7.21 5.38
CA LEU A 8 -8.93 6.57 4.09
C LEU A 8 -9.03 7.51 2.88
N ALA A 9 -9.44 8.77 3.09
CA ALA A 9 -9.56 9.72 1.99
C ALA A 9 -8.19 10.11 1.44
N GLY A 10 -8.05 10.10 0.11
CA GLY A 10 -6.80 10.48 -0.54
C GLY A 10 -6.81 10.33 -2.05
N VAL A 11 -5.89 11.03 -2.70
CA VAL A 11 -5.59 10.94 -4.14
C VAL A 11 -4.35 10.07 -4.32
N LEU A 12 -4.38 9.12 -5.27
CA LEU A 12 -3.31 8.16 -5.52
C LEU A 12 -2.14 8.75 -6.32
N SER A 13 -1.01 8.03 -6.35
CA SER A 13 0.29 8.48 -6.85
C SER A 13 0.24 9.08 -8.26
N ALA A 14 -0.04 8.30 -9.29
CA ALA A 14 0.00 8.78 -10.69
C ALA A 14 -1.04 9.88 -10.96
N LYS A 15 -2.22 9.79 -10.32
CA LYS A 15 -3.25 10.83 -10.44
C LYS A 15 -2.84 12.14 -9.73
N GLY A 16 -2.12 12.03 -8.63
CA GLY A 16 -1.64 13.19 -7.86
C GLY A 16 -0.60 14.01 -8.62
N GLU A 17 0.22 13.39 -9.48
CA GLU A 17 1.22 14.10 -10.29
C GLU A 17 0.58 15.01 -11.35
N ALA A 18 -0.65 14.76 -11.77
CA ALA A 18 -1.37 15.61 -12.71
C ALA A 18 -1.80 16.96 -12.10
N ASP A 19 -2.07 17.01 -10.80
CA ASP A 19 -2.40 18.24 -10.04
C ASP A 19 -1.83 18.14 -8.62
N PRO A 20 -0.53 18.50 -8.45
CA PRO A 20 0.16 18.38 -7.16
C PRO A 20 -0.43 19.22 -6.04
N LEU A 21 -0.96 20.42 -6.34
CA LEU A 21 -1.52 21.29 -5.31
C LEU A 21 -2.86 20.77 -4.79
N SER A 22 -3.76 20.36 -5.68
CA SER A 22 -5.01 19.70 -5.28
C SER A 22 -4.75 18.40 -4.53
N SER A 23 -3.74 17.63 -4.96
CA SER A 23 -3.31 16.42 -4.24
C SER A 23 -2.82 16.74 -2.83
N TRP A 24 -2.04 17.80 -2.65
CA TRP A 24 -1.59 18.27 -1.34
C TRP A 24 -2.76 18.66 -0.44
N ASP A 25 -3.70 19.46 -0.94
CA ASP A 25 -4.85 19.91 -0.17
C ASP A 25 -5.70 18.72 0.33
N ILE A 26 -5.90 17.72 -0.51
CA ILE A 26 -6.68 16.53 -0.12
C ILE A 26 -5.86 15.64 0.84
N ASN A 27 -4.62 15.30 0.47
CA ASN A 27 -3.82 14.30 1.18
C ASN A 27 -3.21 14.82 2.48
N VAL A 28 -2.92 16.11 2.57
CA VAL A 28 -2.32 16.71 3.78
C VAL A 28 -3.33 17.57 4.54
N CYS A 29 -3.89 18.62 3.93
CA CYS A 29 -4.79 19.52 4.65
C CYS A 29 -6.08 18.79 5.10
N GLY A 30 -6.63 17.91 4.23
CA GLY A 30 -7.78 17.06 4.59
C GLY A 30 -7.46 16.10 5.74
N SER A 31 -6.28 15.46 5.68
CA SER A 31 -5.82 14.55 6.75
C SER A 31 -5.56 15.30 8.07
N CYS A 32 -4.99 16.51 8.03
CA CYS A 32 -4.82 17.36 9.21
C CYS A 32 -6.17 17.71 9.85
N THR A 33 -7.18 18.02 9.04
CA THR A 33 -8.52 18.30 9.53
C THR A 33 -9.14 17.10 10.25
N ALA A 34 -8.97 15.90 9.67
CA ALA A 34 -9.45 14.66 10.28
C ALA A 34 -8.69 14.32 11.58
N LEU A 35 -7.36 14.51 11.60
CA LEU A 35 -6.50 14.30 12.76
C LEU A 35 -6.89 15.25 13.92
N GLU A 36 -7.11 16.54 13.64
CA GLU A 36 -7.57 17.50 14.65
C GLU A 36 -8.97 17.16 15.18
N ALA A 37 -9.91 16.78 14.31
CA ALA A 37 -11.21 16.35 14.74
C ALA A 37 -11.16 15.11 15.65
N ALA A 38 -10.29 14.15 15.36
CA ALA A 38 -10.04 12.99 16.20
C ALA A 38 -9.45 13.39 17.57
N ARG A 39 -8.45 14.31 17.57
CA ARG A 39 -7.84 14.86 18.79
C ARG A 39 -8.87 15.54 19.70
N GLU A 40 -9.72 16.41 19.15
CA GLU A 40 -10.78 17.11 19.93
C GLU A 40 -11.79 16.14 20.55
N LYS A 41 -12.02 14.99 19.93
CA LYS A 41 -12.95 13.97 20.44
C LYS A 41 -12.28 12.94 21.35
N GLY A 42 -10.95 12.98 21.49
CA GLY A 42 -10.18 11.99 22.23
C GLY A 42 -10.26 10.60 21.58
N ALA A 43 -10.36 10.53 20.27
CA ALA A 43 -10.39 9.30 19.51
C ALA A 43 -8.98 8.90 19.04
N ALA A 44 -8.73 7.58 18.92
CA ALA A 44 -7.56 7.06 18.24
C ALA A 44 -7.62 7.39 16.74
N PHE A 45 -6.45 7.49 16.08
CA PHE A 45 -6.38 7.85 14.67
C PHE A 45 -5.51 6.88 13.90
N PHE A 46 -6.04 6.30 12.85
CA PHE A 46 -5.29 5.47 11.91
C PHE A 46 -5.03 6.23 10.61
N PHE A 47 -3.76 6.27 10.19
CA PHE A 47 -3.34 6.84 8.92
C PHE A 47 -2.72 5.78 8.00
N PRO A 48 -3.28 5.55 6.79
CA PRO A 48 -2.70 4.67 5.79
C PRO A 48 -1.54 5.37 5.08
N SER A 49 -0.31 5.08 5.50
CA SER A 49 0.88 5.45 4.73
C SER A 49 1.10 4.46 3.59
N SER A 50 2.21 4.54 2.90
CA SER A 50 2.49 3.80 1.68
C SER A 50 3.98 3.53 1.52
N ILE A 51 4.34 2.49 0.78
CA ILE A 51 5.69 2.26 0.25
C ILE A 51 6.22 3.50 -0.51
N ALA A 52 5.32 4.32 -1.06
CA ALA A 52 5.66 5.59 -1.71
C ALA A 52 6.28 6.65 -0.79
N ALA A 53 6.28 6.45 0.53
CA ALA A 53 7.01 7.27 1.49
C ALA A 53 8.54 7.14 1.33
N PHE A 54 9.00 6.11 0.65
CA PHE A 54 10.39 5.89 0.29
C PHE A 54 10.72 6.50 -1.08
N GLY A 55 12.00 6.54 -1.43
CA GLY A 55 12.45 7.11 -2.69
C GLY A 55 13.74 6.45 -3.20
N PRO A 56 14.31 6.91 -4.31
CA PRO A 56 15.42 6.24 -5.02
C PRO A 56 16.71 6.09 -4.19
N THR A 57 16.84 6.83 -3.08
CA THR A 57 18.02 6.76 -2.19
C THR A 57 17.80 5.84 -0.99
N THR A 58 16.62 5.26 -0.87
CA THR A 58 16.31 4.26 0.15
C THR A 58 16.86 2.89 -0.30
N PRO A 59 17.37 2.02 0.60
CA PRO A 59 17.74 0.67 0.23
C PRO A 59 16.57 -0.06 -0.44
N ALA A 60 16.75 -0.54 -1.67
CA ALA A 60 15.65 -1.09 -2.48
C ALA A 60 15.17 -2.46 -1.96
N LYS A 61 16.07 -3.27 -1.39
CA LYS A 61 15.74 -4.62 -0.92
C LYS A 61 15.74 -4.68 0.59
N ASN A 62 14.71 -5.32 1.13
CA ASN A 62 14.53 -5.49 2.56
C ASN A 62 14.66 -4.15 3.30
N THR A 63 13.94 -3.14 2.79
CA THR A 63 14.00 -1.75 3.26
C THR A 63 13.73 -1.68 4.76
N PRO A 64 14.67 -1.19 5.59
CA PRO A 64 14.51 -1.14 7.03
C PRO A 64 13.31 -0.29 7.46
N GLN A 65 12.76 -0.62 8.64
CA GLN A 65 11.68 0.16 9.27
C GLN A 65 12.09 1.62 9.43
N ASP A 66 13.27 1.86 9.99
CA ASP A 66 13.85 3.19 10.15
C ASP A 66 14.93 3.41 9.10
N THR A 67 14.64 4.23 8.11
CA THR A 67 15.55 4.54 7.02
C THR A 67 15.23 5.91 6.40
N LEU A 68 16.05 6.32 5.46
CA LEU A 68 15.90 7.59 4.76
C LEU A 68 14.65 7.59 3.88
N GLN A 69 13.75 8.54 4.15
CA GLN A 69 12.54 8.79 3.37
C GLN A 69 12.75 10.05 2.51
N ARG A 70 13.01 9.87 1.21
CA ARG A 70 13.16 10.95 0.22
C ARG A 70 12.34 10.65 -1.03
N PRO A 71 11.01 10.61 -0.92
CA PRO A 71 10.15 10.38 -2.07
C PRO A 71 10.29 11.47 -3.12
N THR A 72 10.04 11.12 -4.37
CA THR A 72 10.10 12.01 -5.53
C THR A 72 8.72 12.34 -6.10
N THR A 73 7.66 11.81 -5.50
CA THR A 73 6.27 12.10 -5.88
C THR A 73 5.57 12.96 -4.83
N ILE A 74 4.62 13.81 -5.25
CA ILE A 74 3.80 14.60 -4.32
C ILE A 74 3.03 13.70 -3.34
N TYR A 75 2.58 12.54 -3.81
CA TYR A 75 1.93 11.54 -2.99
C TYR A 75 2.84 11.01 -1.87
N GLY A 76 4.08 10.65 -2.20
CA GLY A 76 5.06 10.20 -1.21
C GLY A 76 5.43 11.30 -0.21
N VAL A 77 5.61 12.53 -0.68
CA VAL A 77 5.86 13.70 0.19
C VAL A 77 4.70 13.88 1.18
N ALA A 78 3.46 13.79 0.71
CA ALA A 78 2.27 13.87 1.58
C ALA A 78 2.24 12.74 2.62
N LYS A 79 2.61 11.49 2.24
CA LYS A 79 2.66 10.36 3.18
C LYS A 79 3.69 10.56 4.28
N VAL A 80 4.92 10.96 3.93
CA VAL A 80 5.98 11.28 4.91
C VAL A 80 5.54 12.42 5.85
N THR A 81 4.95 13.47 5.29
CA THR A 81 4.45 14.61 6.09
C THR A 81 3.46 14.13 7.16
N MET A 82 2.53 13.27 6.78
CA MET A 82 1.52 12.77 7.72
C MET A 82 2.06 11.75 8.72
N GLU A 83 3.04 10.91 8.35
CA GLU A 83 3.74 10.05 9.29
C GLU A 83 4.39 10.88 10.41
N LEU A 84 5.16 11.91 10.04
CA LEU A 84 5.82 12.80 10.98
C LEU A 84 4.82 13.60 11.82
N LEU A 85 3.70 14.00 11.24
CA LEU A 85 2.66 14.73 11.95
C LEU A 85 1.94 13.84 12.96
N CYS A 86 1.64 12.60 12.61
CA CYS A 86 1.08 11.61 13.54
C CYS A 86 2.02 11.34 14.71
N ASP A 87 3.33 11.21 14.46
CA ASP A 87 4.34 11.10 15.52
C ASP A 87 4.37 12.33 16.44
N TYR A 88 4.31 13.53 15.85
CA TYR A 88 4.26 14.76 16.61
C TYR A 88 3.02 14.82 17.50
N TYR A 89 1.84 14.45 16.97
CA TYR A 89 0.58 14.44 17.73
C TYR A 89 0.61 13.43 18.88
N HIS A 90 1.20 12.27 18.66
CA HIS A 90 1.42 11.31 19.72
C HIS A 90 2.31 11.89 20.84
N LYS A 91 3.48 12.43 20.47
CA LYS A 91 4.46 12.99 21.42
C LYS A 91 3.93 14.22 22.16
N LYS A 92 3.26 15.12 21.44
CA LYS A 92 2.81 16.42 21.96
C LYS A 92 1.53 16.33 22.77
N PHE A 93 0.57 15.53 22.32
CA PHE A 93 -0.78 15.52 22.86
C PHE A 93 -1.15 14.16 23.52
N GLY A 94 -0.27 13.18 23.50
CA GLY A 94 -0.57 11.82 23.98
C GLY A 94 -1.64 11.10 23.17
N MET A 95 -1.89 11.53 21.92
CA MET A 95 -2.89 10.96 21.06
C MET A 95 -2.47 9.56 20.61
N ASP A 96 -3.39 8.61 20.58
CA ASP A 96 -3.15 7.29 20.01
C ASP A 96 -3.27 7.36 18.48
N THR A 97 -2.12 7.61 17.84
CA THR A 97 -1.98 7.60 16.38
C THR A 97 -1.25 6.35 15.95
N ARG A 98 -1.72 5.69 14.90
CA ARG A 98 -1.13 4.46 14.36
C ARG A 98 -1.20 4.48 12.84
N GLY A 99 -0.22 3.86 12.17
CA GLY A 99 -0.16 3.85 10.72
C GLY A 99 0.56 2.63 10.15
N LEU A 100 0.26 2.34 8.89
CA LEU A 100 0.87 1.27 8.11
C LEU A 100 1.39 1.83 6.78
N ARG A 101 2.61 1.47 6.39
CA ARG A 101 3.13 1.69 5.04
C ARG A 101 2.67 0.52 4.18
N PHE A 102 1.54 0.71 3.53
CA PHE A 102 1.00 -0.31 2.64
C PHE A 102 1.85 -0.46 1.38
N PRO A 103 2.12 -1.71 0.97
CA PRO A 103 2.61 -2.03 -0.36
C PRO A 103 1.50 -1.87 -1.41
N GLY A 104 1.70 -2.37 -2.63
CA GLY A 104 0.63 -2.47 -3.61
C GLY A 104 -0.51 -3.36 -3.11
N LEU A 105 -1.73 -2.83 -3.07
CA LEU A 105 -2.90 -3.57 -2.61
C LEU A 105 -3.66 -4.19 -3.78
N ILE A 106 -3.96 -5.48 -3.66
CA ILE A 106 -4.67 -6.27 -4.67
C ILE A 106 -6.05 -6.64 -4.12
N SER A 107 -7.10 -6.36 -4.91
CA SER A 107 -8.49 -6.60 -4.52
C SER A 107 -9.36 -6.97 -5.73
N TYR A 108 -10.34 -7.85 -5.51
CA TYR A 108 -11.36 -8.19 -6.49
C TYR A 108 -12.62 -7.32 -6.38
N GLU A 109 -12.76 -6.49 -5.35
CA GLU A 109 -14.01 -5.78 -5.06
C GLU A 109 -14.34 -4.70 -6.08
N ALA A 110 -13.35 -3.93 -6.51
CA ALA A 110 -13.51 -2.87 -7.48
C ALA A 110 -12.29 -2.78 -8.41
N LEU A 111 -12.51 -2.22 -9.60
CA LEU A 111 -11.41 -1.84 -10.48
C LEU A 111 -10.56 -0.76 -9.83
N PRO A 112 -9.23 -0.81 -10.02
CA PRO A 112 -8.31 0.14 -9.42
C PRO A 112 -8.46 1.56 -9.96
N GLY A 113 -8.05 2.54 -9.14
CA GLY A 113 -8.31 3.96 -9.35
C GLY A 113 -7.20 4.78 -10.02
N GLY A 114 -6.16 4.17 -10.57
CA GLY A 114 -5.05 4.86 -11.25
C GLY A 114 -3.76 4.91 -10.42
N GLY A 115 -3.46 3.86 -9.66
CA GLY A 115 -2.19 3.65 -8.96
C GLY A 115 -1.14 2.98 -9.86
N THR A 116 0.12 3.07 -9.44
CA THR A 116 1.25 2.44 -10.15
C THR A 116 1.20 0.91 -10.07
N THR A 117 0.76 0.37 -8.93
CA THR A 117 0.66 -1.09 -8.67
C THR A 117 -0.59 -1.74 -9.27
N ASP A 118 -1.45 -0.97 -9.91
CA ASP A 118 -2.75 -1.42 -10.41
C ASP A 118 -2.65 -2.50 -11.50
N TYR A 119 -1.46 -2.67 -12.12
CA TYR A 119 -1.24 -3.76 -13.08
C TYR A 119 -1.56 -5.12 -12.44
N ALA A 120 -1.19 -5.31 -11.16
CA ALA A 120 -1.40 -6.54 -10.42
C ALA A 120 -2.87 -6.80 -10.06
N VAL A 121 -3.77 -5.85 -10.33
CA VAL A 121 -5.23 -6.02 -10.23
C VAL A 121 -5.81 -6.19 -11.64
N HIS A 122 -5.45 -5.31 -12.58
CA HIS A 122 -5.94 -5.38 -13.96
C HIS A 122 -5.68 -6.73 -14.63
N ILE A 123 -4.52 -7.35 -14.36
CA ILE A 123 -4.15 -8.64 -14.93
C ILE A 123 -5.19 -9.73 -14.62
N TYR A 124 -5.78 -9.76 -13.41
CA TYR A 124 -6.80 -10.76 -13.05
C TYR A 124 -8.14 -10.50 -13.75
N TYR A 125 -8.56 -9.22 -13.81
CA TYR A 125 -9.79 -8.87 -14.53
C TYR A 125 -9.68 -9.19 -16.01
N ASP A 126 -8.55 -8.89 -16.63
CA ASP A 126 -8.32 -9.18 -18.05
C ASP A 126 -8.10 -10.68 -18.30
N ALA A 127 -7.45 -11.41 -17.39
CA ALA A 127 -7.33 -12.85 -17.48
C ALA A 127 -8.71 -13.51 -17.55
N VAL A 128 -9.63 -13.19 -16.64
CA VAL A 128 -10.97 -13.75 -16.63
C VAL A 128 -11.80 -13.30 -17.84
N LYS A 129 -11.66 -12.06 -18.28
CA LYS A 129 -12.49 -11.48 -19.35
C LYS A 129 -11.98 -11.80 -20.76
N LYS A 130 -10.66 -11.81 -20.96
CA LYS A 130 -10.01 -11.85 -22.29
C LYS A 130 -9.07 -13.04 -22.46
N GLY A 131 -8.63 -13.69 -21.36
CA GLY A 131 -7.57 -14.71 -21.40
C GLY A 131 -6.17 -14.14 -21.68
N SER A 132 -6.02 -12.81 -21.69
CA SER A 132 -4.74 -12.14 -21.95
C SER A 132 -4.66 -10.81 -21.22
N TYR A 133 -3.43 -10.31 -21.01
CA TYR A 133 -3.16 -9.00 -20.43
C TYR A 133 -1.99 -8.31 -21.11
N THR A 134 -2.01 -6.98 -21.20
CA THR A 134 -0.87 -6.16 -21.60
C THR A 134 -0.42 -5.33 -20.40
N SER A 135 0.76 -5.64 -19.86
CA SER A 135 1.30 -4.97 -18.68
C SER A 135 1.87 -3.60 -19.04
N PHE A 136 1.50 -2.58 -18.27
CA PHE A 136 2.08 -1.25 -18.35
C PHE A 136 3.33 -1.08 -17.44
N ILE A 137 3.73 -2.15 -16.73
CA ILE A 137 4.98 -2.24 -15.96
C ILE A 137 5.88 -3.25 -16.67
N ALA A 138 7.16 -2.93 -16.79
CA ALA A 138 8.15 -3.75 -17.48
C ALA A 138 8.44 -5.06 -16.73
N GLU A 139 8.82 -6.08 -17.50
CA GLU A 139 9.42 -7.31 -16.98
C GLU A 139 10.59 -6.99 -16.05
N GLY A 140 10.79 -7.79 -14.99
CA GLY A 140 11.86 -7.62 -14.03
C GLY A 140 11.65 -6.51 -12.99
N THR A 141 10.53 -5.78 -13.03
CA THR A 141 10.22 -4.73 -12.06
C THR A 141 9.54 -5.32 -10.83
N TYR A 142 10.32 -5.53 -9.77
CA TYR A 142 9.81 -6.07 -8.50
C TYR A 142 9.11 -4.97 -7.69
N MET A 143 7.97 -5.31 -7.11
CA MET A 143 7.25 -4.44 -6.17
C MET A 143 6.64 -5.28 -5.04
N ASP A 144 6.67 -4.73 -3.83
CA ASP A 144 5.97 -5.31 -2.69
C ASP A 144 4.46 -5.21 -2.85
N MET A 145 3.77 -6.29 -2.53
CA MET A 145 2.33 -6.45 -2.71
C MET A 145 1.67 -7.13 -1.52
N MET A 146 0.38 -6.91 -1.37
CA MET A 146 -0.44 -7.54 -0.35
C MET A 146 -1.89 -7.69 -0.84
N TYR A 147 -2.51 -8.82 -0.49
CA TYR A 147 -3.93 -9.02 -0.75
C TYR A 147 -4.80 -8.24 0.24
N MET A 148 -5.92 -7.71 -0.22
CA MET A 148 -6.79 -6.84 0.59
C MET A 148 -7.27 -7.48 1.91
N PRO A 149 -7.63 -8.77 1.99
CA PRO A 149 -7.97 -9.41 3.27
C PRO A 149 -6.86 -9.30 4.32
N ASP A 150 -5.58 -9.51 3.94
CA ASP A 150 -4.44 -9.34 4.84
C ASP A 150 -4.26 -7.87 5.27
N ALA A 151 -4.48 -6.93 4.34
CA ALA A 151 -4.40 -5.50 4.64
C ALA A 151 -5.47 -5.07 5.65
N LEU A 152 -6.71 -5.53 5.49
CA LEU A 152 -7.81 -5.24 6.43
C LEU A 152 -7.55 -5.87 7.80
N ALA A 153 -7.10 -7.13 7.84
CA ALA A 153 -6.73 -7.81 9.07
C ALA A 153 -5.58 -7.08 9.80
N ALA A 154 -4.59 -6.57 9.05
CA ALA A 154 -3.48 -5.80 9.61
C ALA A 154 -3.95 -4.51 10.28
N VAL A 155 -4.89 -3.75 9.66
CA VAL A 155 -5.46 -2.54 10.26
C VAL A 155 -6.14 -2.86 11.59
N VAL A 156 -7.03 -3.86 11.61
CA VAL A 156 -7.76 -4.25 12.83
C VAL A 156 -6.78 -4.68 13.91
N LYS A 157 -5.86 -5.58 13.57
CA LYS A 157 -4.88 -6.12 14.52
C LYS A 157 -3.97 -5.03 15.09
N LEU A 158 -3.50 -4.07 14.27
CA LEU A 158 -2.73 -2.94 14.76
C LEU A 158 -3.56 -2.06 15.69
N MET A 159 -4.82 -1.75 15.35
CA MET A 159 -5.67 -0.89 16.18
C MET A 159 -6.07 -1.55 17.51
N GLU A 160 -6.09 -2.89 17.59
CA GLU A 160 -6.34 -3.66 18.81
C GLU A 160 -5.07 -3.97 19.62
N ALA A 161 -3.89 -3.73 19.05
CA ALA A 161 -2.61 -4.00 19.72
C ALA A 161 -2.42 -3.16 20.98
N ASP A 162 -1.72 -3.73 21.95
CA ASP A 162 -1.34 -3.03 23.19
C ASP A 162 -0.48 -1.78 22.87
N PRO A 163 -0.98 -0.56 23.14
CA PRO A 163 -0.28 0.67 22.80
C PRO A 163 1.08 0.81 23.49
N SER A 164 1.30 0.12 24.60
CA SER A 164 2.58 0.17 25.34
C SER A 164 3.72 -0.58 24.66
N LYS A 165 3.39 -1.47 23.71
CA LYS A 165 4.35 -2.26 22.93
C LYS A 165 4.73 -1.62 21.60
N LEU A 166 4.00 -0.58 21.15
CA LEU A 166 4.21 0.04 19.86
C LEU A 166 5.33 1.08 19.94
N VAL A 167 6.50 0.75 19.41
CA VAL A 167 7.65 1.66 19.27
C VAL A 167 7.52 2.48 17.98
N HIS A 168 7.24 1.80 16.85
CA HIS A 168 7.18 2.39 15.51
C HIS A 168 5.76 2.78 15.07
N ARG A 169 4.92 3.22 15.96
CA ARG A 169 3.48 3.53 15.80
C ARG A 169 3.05 4.06 14.43
N ASN A 170 3.87 4.98 13.84
CA ASN A 170 3.57 5.73 12.61
C ASN A 170 4.80 5.75 11.68
N ALA A 171 4.91 4.93 10.68
CA ALA A 171 4.02 3.86 10.32
C ALA A 171 4.84 2.57 10.16
N PHE A 172 4.26 1.43 10.47
CA PHE A 172 4.94 0.15 10.30
C PHE A 172 5.05 -0.25 8.83
N ASN A 173 6.22 -0.74 8.45
CA ASN A 173 6.38 -1.46 7.19
C ASN A 173 5.58 -2.76 7.24
N ILE A 174 4.72 -3.02 6.25
CA ILE A 174 4.02 -4.28 6.06
C ILE A 174 4.07 -4.72 4.61
N SER A 175 4.23 -6.02 4.39
CA SER A 175 4.22 -6.66 3.09
C SER A 175 3.87 -8.14 3.23
N ALA A 176 3.27 -8.74 2.20
CA ALA A 176 3.02 -10.17 2.13
C ALA A 176 3.97 -10.86 1.15
N MET A 177 4.25 -10.24 0.01
CA MET A 177 5.01 -10.81 -1.08
C MET A 177 5.63 -9.72 -1.96
N SER A 178 6.78 -10.02 -2.56
CA SER A 178 7.39 -9.18 -3.60
C SER A 178 7.47 -9.99 -4.89
N PHE A 179 6.98 -9.44 -5.99
CA PHE A 179 7.02 -10.11 -7.29
C PHE A 179 7.02 -9.10 -8.45
N GLU A 180 7.38 -9.60 -9.62
CA GLU A 180 7.37 -8.89 -10.90
C GLU A 180 6.23 -9.39 -11.81
N PRO A 181 5.90 -8.69 -12.93
CA PRO A 181 4.76 -9.04 -13.76
C PRO A 181 4.73 -10.49 -14.28
N GLU A 182 5.87 -11.07 -14.67
CA GLU A 182 5.88 -12.44 -15.18
C GLU A 182 5.60 -13.49 -14.09
N GLN A 183 5.95 -13.20 -12.82
CA GLN A 183 5.64 -14.14 -11.73
C GLN A 183 4.15 -14.22 -11.43
N ILE A 184 3.43 -13.09 -11.48
CA ILE A 184 1.96 -13.11 -11.32
C ILE A 184 1.29 -13.77 -12.53
N ALA A 185 1.79 -13.54 -13.76
CA ALA A 185 1.33 -14.22 -14.96
C ALA A 185 1.57 -15.73 -14.89
N ALA A 186 2.73 -16.17 -14.41
CA ALA A 186 3.05 -17.58 -14.20
C ALA A 186 2.10 -18.23 -13.16
N SER A 187 1.75 -17.51 -12.09
CA SER A 187 0.76 -17.97 -11.12
C SER A 187 -0.64 -18.13 -11.75
N ILE A 188 -1.06 -17.17 -12.58
CA ILE A 188 -2.35 -17.26 -13.32
C ILE A 188 -2.36 -18.46 -14.25
N ARG A 189 -1.26 -18.76 -14.97
CA ARG A 189 -1.16 -19.90 -15.89
C ARG A 189 -1.33 -21.27 -15.18
N LYS A 190 -1.10 -21.37 -13.88
CA LYS A 190 -1.40 -22.60 -13.12
C LYS A 190 -2.89 -22.93 -13.12
N PHE A 191 -3.75 -21.91 -13.21
CA PHE A 191 -5.22 -22.03 -13.21
C PHE A 191 -5.84 -21.80 -14.59
N MET A 192 -5.14 -21.09 -15.46
CA MET A 192 -5.55 -20.74 -16.83
C MET A 192 -4.35 -20.94 -17.77
N PRO A 193 -4.04 -22.19 -18.21
CA PRO A 193 -2.81 -22.51 -18.96
C PRO A 193 -2.64 -21.71 -20.26
N GLU A 194 -3.75 -21.31 -20.91
CA GLU A 194 -3.74 -20.54 -22.15
C GLU A 194 -3.57 -19.02 -21.95
N PHE A 195 -3.42 -18.56 -20.70
CA PHE A 195 -3.25 -17.13 -20.43
C PHE A 195 -1.95 -16.58 -21.01
N THR A 196 -2.06 -15.49 -21.77
CA THR A 196 -0.92 -14.80 -22.38
C THR A 196 -0.73 -13.41 -21.80
N MET A 197 0.53 -12.95 -21.78
CA MET A 197 0.87 -11.59 -21.35
C MET A 197 1.84 -10.95 -22.33
N ASP A 198 1.60 -9.68 -22.65
CA ASP A 198 2.46 -8.79 -23.41
C ASP A 198 2.78 -7.53 -22.59
N TYR A 199 3.65 -6.66 -23.13
CA TYR A 199 4.08 -5.43 -22.47
C TYR A 199 3.86 -4.22 -23.38
N ASP A 200 3.26 -3.15 -22.80
CA ASP A 200 3.19 -1.79 -23.35
C ASP A 200 3.45 -0.82 -22.19
N VAL A 201 4.74 -0.56 -21.94
CA VAL A 201 5.21 0.09 -20.72
C VAL A 201 4.84 1.57 -20.69
N ASP A 202 4.11 2.00 -19.65
CA ASP A 202 3.84 3.41 -19.36
C ASP A 202 5.07 4.04 -18.68
N PRO A 203 5.78 4.99 -19.32
CA PRO A 203 7.01 5.56 -18.76
C PRO A 203 6.83 6.27 -17.42
N LEU A 204 5.68 6.90 -17.19
CA LEU A 204 5.40 7.59 -15.94
C LEU A 204 5.25 6.59 -14.79
N ARG A 205 4.42 5.57 -14.98
CA ARG A 205 4.19 4.53 -13.95
C ARG A 205 5.43 3.69 -13.72
N GLN A 206 6.18 3.38 -14.77
CA GLN A 206 7.45 2.67 -14.66
C GLN A 206 8.46 3.47 -13.82
N GLY A 207 8.64 4.77 -14.11
CA GLY A 207 9.54 5.63 -13.35
C GLY A 207 9.13 5.79 -11.88
N ILE A 208 7.83 5.77 -11.57
CA ILE A 208 7.33 5.76 -10.20
C ILE A 208 7.65 4.41 -9.54
N ALA A 209 7.38 3.28 -10.21
CA ALA A 209 7.68 1.94 -9.69
C ALA A 209 9.16 1.78 -9.35
N GLU A 210 10.06 2.19 -10.23
CA GLU A 210 11.51 2.15 -10.04
C GLU A 210 12.02 3.07 -8.92
N SER A 211 11.22 4.03 -8.48
CA SER A 211 11.56 4.91 -7.36
C SER A 211 11.20 4.32 -5.98
N TRP A 212 10.46 3.22 -5.94
CA TRP A 212 10.04 2.53 -4.72
C TRP A 212 10.91 1.32 -4.40
N PRO A 213 10.94 0.88 -3.14
CA PRO A 213 11.59 -0.37 -2.78
C PRO A 213 10.98 -1.60 -3.45
N ASP A 214 11.84 -2.58 -3.75
CA ASP A 214 11.42 -3.92 -4.22
C ASP A 214 10.77 -4.72 -3.09
N SER A 215 11.25 -4.54 -1.84
CA SER A 215 10.78 -5.27 -0.66
C SER A 215 11.01 -4.52 0.65
N LEU A 216 10.11 -4.72 1.62
CA LEU A 216 10.15 -4.11 2.95
C LEU A 216 10.53 -5.12 4.03
N ASP A 217 11.32 -4.68 5.00
CA ASP A 217 11.51 -5.41 6.26
C ASP A 217 10.31 -5.16 7.19
N CYS A 218 9.59 -6.23 7.52
CA CYS A 218 8.40 -6.20 8.37
C CYS A 218 8.68 -6.70 9.81
N THR A 219 9.94 -6.77 10.22
CA THR A 219 10.34 -7.30 11.54
C THR A 219 9.68 -6.53 12.68
N ALA A 220 9.68 -5.19 12.63
CA ALA A 220 9.03 -4.38 13.65
C ALA A 220 7.53 -4.70 13.78
N ALA A 221 6.81 -4.84 12.68
CA ALA A 221 5.39 -5.19 12.70
C ALA A 221 5.14 -6.59 13.29
N ARG A 222 6.01 -7.55 12.99
CA ARG A 222 5.93 -8.91 13.56
C ARG A 222 6.17 -8.94 15.06
N GLU A 223 7.20 -8.25 15.52
CA GLU A 223 7.62 -8.25 16.93
C GLU A 223 6.71 -7.41 17.84
N GLU A 224 6.26 -6.24 17.39
CA GLU A 224 5.53 -5.31 18.23
C GLU A 224 4.03 -5.63 18.33
N TRP A 225 3.41 -6.16 17.27
CA TRP A 225 1.98 -6.46 17.24
C TRP A 225 1.60 -7.76 16.51
N GLY A 226 2.59 -8.59 16.14
CA GLY A 226 2.36 -9.94 15.66
C GLY A 226 1.82 -9.99 14.22
N PHE A 227 2.19 -9.03 13.35
CA PHE A 227 1.81 -9.05 11.93
C PHE A 227 2.22 -10.36 11.26
N THR A 228 1.28 -10.99 10.55
CA THR A 228 1.50 -12.20 9.78
C THR A 228 0.49 -12.25 8.65
N PRO A 229 0.91 -12.10 7.39
CA PRO A 229 0.02 -12.26 6.24
C PRO A 229 -0.31 -13.73 6.04
N GLU A 230 -1.51 -14.01 5.51
CA GLU A 230 -1.99 -15.36 5.25
C GLU A 230 -1.88 -15.79 3.78
N TYR A 231 -1.83 -14.82 2.86
CA TYR A 231 -1.84 -15.08 1.43
C TYR A 231 -0.44 -14.98 0.83
N ASP A 232 -0.01 -16.06 0.19
CA ASP A 232 1.05 -16.04 -0.81
C ASP A 232 0.47 -15.74 -2.21
N LEU A 233 1.34 -15.66 -3.21
CA LEU A 233 0.96 -15.33 -4.59
C LEU A 233 -0.04 -16.35 -5.18
N ASP A 234 0.17 -17.64 -4.95
CA ASP A 234 -0.67 -18.69 -5.54
C ASP A 234 -2.05 -18.76 -4.86
N ARG A 235 -2.09 -18.65 -3.54
CA ARG A 235 -3.34 -18.60 -2.78
C ARG A 235 -4.17 -17.36 -3.13
N MET A 236 -3.53 -16.21 -3.24
CA MET A 236 -4.16 -14.98 -3.69
C MET A 236 -4.70 -15.13 -5.13
N THR A 237 -3.88 -15.68 -6.05
CA THR A 237 -4.27 -15.89 -7.44
C THR A 237 -5.52 -16.78 -7.54
N ALA A 238 -5.54 -17.89 -6.80
CA ALA A 238 -6.70 -18.78 -6.77
C ALA A 238 -7.98 -18.05 -6.30
N ASP A 239 -7.90 -17.30 -5.20
CA ASP A 239 -9.06 -16.56 -4.66
C ASP A 239 -9.51 -15.45 -5.60
N MET A 240 -8.59 -14.64 -6.14
CA MET A 240 -8.87 -13.59 -7.12
C MET A 240 -9.63 -14.12 -8.34
N LEU A 241 -9.12 -15.20 -8.95
CA LEU A 241 -9.75 -15.80 -10.13
C LEU A 241 -11.13 -16.39 -9.83
N ASN A 242 -11.31 -17.02 -8.68
CA ASN A 242 -12.59 -17.58 -8.26
C ASN A 242 -13.62 -16.47 -8.03
N ARG A 243 -13.28 -15.43 -7.24
CA ARG A 243 -14.18 -14.31 -6.96
C ARG A 243 -14.59 -13.53 -8.20
N LEU A 244 -13.66 -13.35 -9.15
CA LEU A 244 -13.95 -12.62 -10.39
C LEU A 244 -14.80 -13.42 -11.37
N LYS A 245 -14.77 -14.76 -11.33
CA LYS A 245 -15.66 -15.61 -12.13
C LYS A 245 -17.10 -15.68 -11.59
N GLU A 246 -17.28 -15.39 -10.30
CA GLU A 246 -18.59 -15.35 -9.64
C GLU A 246 -19.34 -14.01 -9.84
N LYS A 247 -18.64 -12.95 -10.30
CA LYS A 247 -19.20 -11.63 -10.61
C LYS A 247 -19.74 -11.53 -12.03
#